data_06771187c9d79167ccb87cc63491316f
#
_entry.id   06771187c9d79167ccb87cc63491316f
#
_cell.length_a   1.000
_cell.length_b   1.000
_cell.length_c   1.000
_cell.angle_alpha   90.00
_cell.angle_beta   90.00
_cell.angle_gamma   90.00
#
_symmetry.space_group_name_H-M   'P 1'
#
loop_
_entity.id
_entity.type
_entity.pdbx_description
1 polymer ?
#
loop_
_entity_poly.entity_id
_entity_poly.type
_entity_poly.pdbx_seq_one_letter_code
_entity_poly.pdbx_strand_id
1 'polypeptide(L)'
;MRYSGKIRVSVMMAAVVCASIIGGGDAGAADKITFVTDFGYNGRHAYYFVALEKGYYARQNLDVQIVRGQGSADAVKQVAAGTAQIGFADTAAVILGRGNDQIPVKLVAIVYAKPPHAIYVLKESGIANPKDLEGKKVADTAFSAVPKLFEAYAKAADIDASKVTWLIAAADTLPGMLTTGRADGIGQFTVGEPLLAKAAAPKQVLALAYADVGLDLYGNGIIASDSIIKSNPDLVRRFVTATMQGLKDAIANPQEAGAIMNKHHREVDADVAAGETKIVGTLTGQPLGVLDAGRVKKAIEIVSGAYTLKFAVTPEDIYAPGFVN
;
A
#
# COMPACT_ATOMS: atom_id res chain seq x y z
N MET A 1 -42.44 53.34 79.60
CA MET A 1 -41.68 53.53 78.37
C MET A 1 -40.82 52.26 78.23
N ARG A 2 -41.16 51.40 77.24
CA ARG A 2 -40.49 50.14 77.01
C ARG A 2 -39.84 50.22 75.62
N TYR A 3 -38.53 50.15 75.53
CA TYR A 3 -37.78 50.01 74.27
C TYR A 3 -37.54 48.52 74.00
N SER A 4 -38.05 48.06 72.94
CA SER A 4 -37.85 46.74 72.40
C SER A 4 -36.76 46.78 71.33
N GLY A 5 -35.57 46.26 71.63
CA GLY A 5 -34.49 46.12 70.63
C GLY A 5 -34.60 44.77 69.90
N LYS A 6 -34.76 44.80 68.59
CA LYS A 6 -34.69 43.62 67.75
C LYS A 6 -33.28 43.42 67.28
N ILE A 7 -32.67 42.34 67.67
CA ILE A 7 -31.40 41.85 67.19
C ILE A 7 -31.63 41.17 65.83
N ARG A 8 -30.98 41.68 64.79
CA ARG A 8 -30.93 41.02 63.47
C ARG A 8 -29.67 40.17 63.42
N VAL A 9 -29.82 38.87 63.36
CA VAL A 9 -28.75 37.92 63.09
C VAL A 9 -28.63 37.82 61.55
N SER A 10 -27.51 38.32 61.02
CA SER A 10 -27.17 38.13 59.61
C SER A 10 -26.42 36.83 59.47
N VAL A 11 -27.08 35.86 58.82
CA VAL A 11 -26.42 34.60 58.40
C VAL A 11 -25.65 34.86 57.13
N MET A 12 -24.33 34.80 57.21
CA MET A 12 -23.43 34.96 56.08
C MET A 12 -23.25 33.56 55.44
N MET A 13 -23.88 33.36 54.29
CA MET A 13 -23.81 32.11 53.51
C MET A 13 -22.55 32.19 52.66
N ALA A 14 -21.50 31.41 53.05
CA ALA A 14 -20.28 31.28 52.27
C ALA A 14 -20.55 30.33 51.09
N ALA A 15 -20.64 30.86 49.87
CA ALA A 15 -20.68 30.08 48.62
C ALA A 15 -19.26 29.56 48.31
N VAL A 16 -19.04 28.26 48.50
CA VAL A 16 -17.83 27.58 48.03
C VAL A 16 -17.99 27.37 46.52
N VAL A 17 -17.32 28.18 45.71
CA VAL A 17 -17.19 28.00 44.28
C VAL A 17 -16.13 26.93 44.05
N CYS A 18 -16.54 25.68 43.80
CA CYS A 18 -15.67 24.65 43.23
C CYS A 18 -15.37 25.03 41.80
N ALA A 19 -14.25 25.68 41.54
CA ALA A 19 -13.71 25.83 40.19
C ALA A 19 -13.19 24.47 39.74
N SER A 20 -14.01 23.74 38.97
CA SER A 20 -13.59 22.57 38.20
C SER A 20 -12.60 23.08 37.15
N ILE A 21 -11.31 22.94 37.39
CA ILE A 21 -10.27 23.09 36.37
C ILE A 21 -10.46 21.92 35.42
N ILE A 22 -11.28 22.12 34.38
CA ILE A 22 -11.28 21.28 33.17
C ILE A 22 -9.95 21.59 32.49
N GLY A 23 -8.95 20.75 32.74
CA GLY A 23 -7.71 20.74 31.99
C GLY A 23 -8.04 20.40 30.56
N GLY A 24 -8.37 21.42 29.77
CA GLY A 24 -8.35 21.34 28.32
C GLY A 24 -6.89 21.15 27.92
N GLY A 25 -6.45 19.91 27.76
CA GLY A 25 -5.23 19.64 27.02
C GLY A 25 -5.37 20.34 25.67
N ASP A 26 -4.44 21.20 25.31
CA ASP A 26 -4.32 21.71 23.94
C ASP A 26 -4.32 20.50 23.00
N ALA A 27 -5.45 20.21 22.39
CA ALA A 27 -5.50 19.31 21.25
C ALA A 27 -4.73 20.04 20.14
N GLY A 28 -3.40 19.82 20.10
CA GLY A 28 -2.56 20.33 19.03
C GLY A 28 -3.22 19.99 17.68
N ALA A 29 -3.07 20.86 16.68
CA ALA A 29 -3.57 20.60 15.35
C ALA A 29 -3.08 19.21 14.86
N ALA A 30 -3.97 18.47 14.21
CA ALA A 30 -3.63 17.15 13.69
C ALA A 30 -2.45 17.24 12.71
N ASP A 31 -1.54 16.28 12.79
CA ASP A 31 -0.42 16.19 11.86
C ASP A 31 -0.92 15.88 10.46
N LYS A 32 -0.59 16.73 9.50
CA LYS A 32 -0.96 16.52 8.10
C LYS A 32 -0.04 15.54 7.44
N ILE A 33 -0.61 14.53 6.78
CA ILE A 33 0.11 13.50 6.03
C ILE A 33 -0.46 13.42 4.61
N THR A 34 0.39 13.58 3.62
CA THR A 34 0.10 13.11 2.26
C THR A 34 0.61 11.67 2.13
N PHE A 35 -0.31 10.76 1.87
CA PHE A 35 -0.01 9.34 1.61
C PHE A 35 -0.23 9.04 0.13
N VAL A 36 0.78 8.49 -0.56
CA VAL A 36 0.70 8.11 -1.98
C VAL A 36 0.50 6.60 -2.15
N THR A 37 -0.51 6.21 -2.95
CA THR A 37 -0.71 4.82 -3.35
C THR A 37 0.33 4.39 -4.39
N ASP A 38 0.48 3.08 -4.62
CA ASP A 38 1.41 2.57 -5.63
C ASP A 38 0.89 2.66 -7.07
N PHE A 39 -0.44 2.61 -7.28
CA PHE A 39 -1.00 2.46 -8.62
C PHE A 39 -2.47 2.91 -8.71
N GLY A 40 -2.71 4.19 -8.91
CA GLY A 40 -4.06 4.74 -9.04
C GLY A 40 -4.93 4.52 -7.79
N TYR A 41 -6.24 4.47 -7.99
CA TYR A 41 -7.21 4.05 -6.98
C TYR A 41 -7.93 2.78 -7.44
N ASN A 42 -7.91 1.75 -6.61
CA ASN A 42 -8.60 0.49 -6.85
C ASN A 42 -8.90 -0.21 -5.51
N GLY A 43 -9.66 -1.30 -5.53
CA GLY A 43 -10.14 -1.97 -4.34
C GLY A 43 -9.05 -2.49 -3.40
N ARG A 44 -7.87 -2.80 -3.95
CA ARG A 44 -6.73 -3.23 -3.12
C ARG A 44 -6.23 -2.15 -2.16
N HIS A 45 -6.66 -0.90 -2.33
CA HIS A 45 -6.36 0.22 -1.43
C HIS A 45 -7.50 0.52 -0.45
N ALA A 46 -8.61 -0.24 -0.49
CA ALA A 46 -9.80 0.03 0.31
C ALA A 46 -9.52 0.17 1.80
N TYR A 47 -8.56 -0.58 2.35
CA TYR A 47 -8.22 -0.55 3.76
C TYR A 47 -7.68 0.82 4.25
N TYR A 48 -7.06 1.62 3.39
CA TYR A 48 -6.68 3.01 3.72
C TYR A 48 -7.91 3.89 3.88
N PHE A 49 -8.91 3.71 3.01
CA PHE A 49 -10.18 4.43 3.06
C PHE A 49 -11.06 3.94 4.22
N VAL A 50 -10.98 2.65 4.59
CA VAL A 50 -11.58 2.12 5.82
C VAL A 50 -10.96 2.79 7.05
N ALA A 51 -9.64 2.92 7.11
CA ALA A 51 -8.97 3.61 8.20
C ALA A 51 -9.37 5.09 8.28
N LEU A 52 -9.54 5.76 7.14
CA LEU A 52 -10.00 7.14 7.04
C LEU A 52 -11.46 7.27 7.50
N GLU A 53 -12.37 6.49 6.92
CA GLU A 53 -13.82 6.56 7.16
C GLU A 53 -14.18 6.19 8.60
N LYS A 54 -13.54 5.15 9.17
CA LYS A 54 -13.75 4.73 10.55
C LYS A 54 -13.00 5.62 11.56
N GLY A 55 -12.31 6.68 11.11
CA GLY A 55 -11.62 7.66 11.94
C GLY A 55 -10.39 7.10 12.66
N TYR A 56 -9.74 6.03 12.14
CA TYR A 56 -8.55 5.47 12.78
C TYR A 56 -7.37 6.44 12.72
N TYR A 57 -7.20 7.15 11.61
CA TYR A 57 -6.20 8.22 11.50
C TYR A 57 -6.52 9.39 12.46
N ALA A 58 -7.78 9.85 12.50
CA ALA A 58 -8.18 10.95 13.38
C ALA A 58 -7.94 10.62 14.86
N ARG A 59 -8.22 9.37 15.31
CA ARG A 59 -7.92 8.93 16.68
C ARG A 59 -6.42 8.91 16.99
N GLN A 60 -5.58 8.87 15.99
CA GLN A 60 -4.13 9.00 16.10
C GLN A 60 -3.65 10.44 15.89
N ASN A 61 -4.56 11.43 15.94
CA ASN A 61 -4.29 12.85 15.69
C ASN A 61 -3.57 13.08 14.34
N LEU A 62 -4.04 12.39 13.29
CA LEU A 62 -3.53 12.49 11.92
C LEU A 62 -4.64 12.98 10.97
N ASP A 63 -4.31 13.96 10.12
CA ASP A 63 -5.09 14.43 8.98
C ASP A 63 -4.46 13.86 7.70
N VAL A 64 -5.03 12.77 7.17
CA VAL A 64 -4.43 12.00 6.07
C VAL A 64 -5.12 12.31 4.76
N GLN A 65 -4.36 12.86 3.82
CA GLN A 65 -4.74 12.98 2.42
C GLN A 65 -4.16 11.82 1.62
N ILE A 66 -5.03 10.99 1.03
CA ILE A 66 -4.62 9.88 0.17
C ILE A 66 -4.56 10.39 -1.27
N VAL A 67 -3.41 10.23 -1.93
CA VAL A 67 -3.21 10.64 -3.33
C VAL A 67 -2.82 9.44 -4.19
N ARG A 68 -3.13 9.52 -5.48
CA ARG A 68 -2.86 8.43 -6.43
C ARG A 68 -1.42 8.46 -6.95
N GLY A 69 -0.74 7.31 -6.94
CA GLY A 69 0.55 7.10 -7.61
C GLY A 69 0.41 6.48 -8.99
N GLN A 70 1.52 6.40 -9.71
CA GLN A 70 1.59 5.89 -11.10
C GLN A 70 2.41 4.59 -11.22
N GLY A 71 2.81 4.02 -10.10
CA GLY A 71 3.62 2.81 -9.98
C GLY A 71 4.49 2.87 -8.72
N SER A 72 4.95 1.72 -8.24
CA SER A 72 5.76 1.65 -7.01
C SER A 72 7.03 2.51 -7.09
N ALA A 73 7.69 2.56 -8.25
CA ALA A 73 8.88 3.39 -8.43
C ALA A 73 8.57 4.91 -8.37
N ASP A 74 7.38 5.32 -8.80
CA ASP A 74 6.88 6.70 -8.63
C ASP A 74 6.63 7.01 -7.16
N ALA A 75 5.93 6.13 -6.44
CA ALA A 75 5.67 6.31 -5.00
C ALA A 75 6.98 6.44 -4.19
N VAL A 76 7.99 5.60 -4.48
CA VAL A 76 9.32 5.70 -3.86
C VAL A 76 9.97 7.06 -4.11
N LYS A 77 9.88 7.59 -5.34
CA LYS A 77 10.42 8.92 -5.68
C LYS A 77 9.68 10.05 -4.98
N GLN A 78 8.34 9.99 -4.92
CA GLN A 78 7.53 10.99 -4.25
C GLN A 78 7.83 11.07 -2.74
N VAL A 79 8.00 9.90 -2.08
CA VAL A 79 8.38 9.83 -0.67
C VAL A 79 9.80 10.35 -0.44
N ALA A 80 10.74 10.01 -1.32
CA ALA A 80 12.11 10.52 -1.24
C ALA A 80 12.19 12.04 -1.42
N ALA A 81 11.38 12.60 -2.32
CA ALA A 81 11.30 14.04 -2.57
C ALA A 81 10.51 14.81 -1.50
N GLY A 82 9.82 14.12 -0.58
CA GLY A 82 8.98 14.75 0.45
C GLY A 82 7.64 15.31 -0.07
N THR A 83 7.26 15.05 -1.33
CA THR A 83 5.95 15.41 -1.87
C THR A 83 4.83 14.53 -1.28
N ALA A 84 5.18 13.34 -0.82
CA ALA A 84 4.38 12.53 0.09
C ALA A 84 5.24 12.17 1.31
N GLN A 85 4.66 12.21 2.51
CA GLN A 85 5.36 11.83 3.75
C GLN A 85 5.50 10.31 3.87
N ILE A 86 4.48 9.61 3.46
CA ILE A 86 4.37 8.14 3.53
C ILE A 86 3.81 7.64 2.20
N GLY A 87 4.19 6.44 1.80
CA GLY A 87 3.70 5.84 0.56
C GLY A 87 3.45 4.35 0.69
N PHE A 88 2.97 3.77 -0.39
CA PHE A 88 2.81 2.34 -0.57
C PHE A 88 3.58 1.91 -1.81
N ALA A 89 4.51 0.98 -1.66
CA ALA A 89 5.34 0.54 -2.78
C ALA A 89 5.80 -0.91 -2.63
N ASP A 90 6.14 -1.51 -3.76
CA ASP A 90 6.73 -2.84 -3.84
C ASP A 90 8.16 -2.87 -3.28
N THR A 91 8.51 -3.95 -2.60
CA THR A 91 9.83 -4.16 -2.00
C THR A 91 10.95 -4.10 -3.04
N ALA A 92 10.74 -4.67 -4.24
CA ALA A 92 11.78 -4.61 -5.28
C ALA A 92 12.01 -3.18 -5.79
N ALA A 93 10.97 -2.34 -5.84
CA ALA A 93 11.13 -0.93 -6.20
C ALA A 93 11.98 -0.17 -5.17
N VAL A 94 11.84 -0.49 -3.88
CA VAL A 94 12.70 0.07 -2.80
C VAL A 94 14.14 -0.42 -2.96
N ILE A 95 14.36 -1.74 -3.19
CA ILE A 95 15.68 -2.32 -3.39
C ILE A 95 16.39 -1.69 -4.60
N LEU A 96 15.70 -1.63 -5.76
CA LEU A 96 16.25 -1.04 -6.98
C LEU A 96 16.54 0.46 -6.83
N GLY A 97 15.65 1.20 -6.17
CA GLY A 97 15.85 2.61 -5.89
C GLY A 97 17.07 2.86 -5.00
N ARG A 98 17.23 2.07 -3.92
CA ARG A 98 18.40 2.14 -3.03
C ARG A 98 19.68 1.71 -3.74
N GLY A 99 19.65 0.59 -4.46
CA GLY A 99 20.83 0.00 -5.10
C GLY A 99 21.32 0.71 -6.35
N ASN A 100 20.48 1.50 -7.03
CA ASN A 100 20.89 2.20 -8.26
C ASN A 100 21.05 3.71 -8.08
N ASP A 101 20.18 4.33 -7.28
CA ASP A 101 20.05 5.78 -7.17
C ASP A 101 20.19 6.27 -5.73
N GLN A 102 20.54 5.40 -4.78
CA GLN A 102 20.69 5.68 -3.35
C GLN A 102 19.47 6.39 -2.74
N ILE A 103 18.27 6.08 -3.25
CA ILE A 103 17.03 6.70 -2.78
C ILE A 103 16.81 6.37 -1.29
N PRO A 104 16.69 7.38 -0.39
CA PRO A 104 16.67 7.20 1.06
C PRO A 104 15.26 6.88 1.56
N VAL A 105 14.71 5.73 1.15
CA VAL A 105 13.37 5.25 1.50
C VAL A 105 13.45 3.82 2.00
N LYS A 106 12.66 3.50 3.04
CA LYS A 106 12.59 2.17 3.66
C LYS A 106 11.14 1.71 3.83
N LEU A 107 10.95 0.40 3.85
CA LEU A 107 9.72 -0.23 4.34
C LEU A 107 9.65 -0.07 5.87
N VAL A 108 8.49 0.31 6.37
CA VAL A 108 8.18 0.42 7.80
C VAL A 108 7.12 -0.59 8.25
N ALA A 109 6.34 -1.12 7.32
CA ALA A 109 5.41 -2.23 7.52
C ALA A 109 5.15 -2.94 6.19
N ILE A 110 4.86 -4.24 6.23
CA ILE A 110 4.52 -5.02 5.04
C ILE A 110 3.01 -5.30 4.99
N VAL A 111 2.39 -5.12 3.82
CA VAL A 111 1.00 -5.52 3.59
C VAL A 111 0.94 -6.82 2.82
N TYR A 112 1.69 -6.92 1.71
CA TYR A 112 1.76 -8.15 0.93
C TYR A 112 2.99 -8.96 1.34
N ALA A 113 2.79 -9.89 2.27
CA ALA A 113 3.82 -10.83 2.69
C ALA A 113 4.12 -11.90 1.63
N LYS A 114 3.26 -12.02 0.61
CA LYS A 114 3.45 -12.88 -0.57
C LYS A 114 3.57 -12.03 -1.82
N PRO A 115 4.35 -12.46 -2.84
CA PRO A 115 4.53 -11.70 -4.07
C PRO A 115 3.23 -11.67 -4.89
N PRO A 116 2.72 -10.48 -5.24
CA PRO A 116 1.47 -10.35 -5.99
C PRO A 116 1.69 -10.28 -7.51
N HIS A 117 2.94 -10.28 -7.99
CA HIS A 117 3.28 -10.00 -9.38
C HIS A 117 2.79 -11.11 -10.31
N ALA A 118 2.20 -10.73 -11.43
CA ALA A 118 1.75 -11.65 -12.48
C ALA A 118 1.75 -10.99 -13.86
N ILE A 119 1.80 -11.80 -14.90
CA ILE A 119 1.39 -11.42 -16.25
C ILE A 119 0.04 -12.09 -16.49
N TYR A 120 -0.97 -11.27 -16.80
CA TYR A 120 -2.30 -11.76 -17.18
C TYR A 120 -2.42 -11.87 -18.68
N VAL A 121 -2.93 -13.00 -19.12
CA VAL A 121 -3.27 -13.29 -20.53
C VAL A 121 -4.71 -13.75 -20.64
N LEU A 122 -5.28 -13.75 -21.85
CA LEU A 122 -6.57 -14.38 -22.08
C LEU A 122 -6.38 -15.90 -22.22
N LYS A 123 -7.25 -16.72 -21.62
CA LYS A 123 -7.16 -18.19 -21.71
C LYS A 123 -7.21 -18.68 -23.16
N GLU A 124 -7.99 -18.01 -24.01
CA GLU A 124 -8.10 -18.34 -25.44
C GLU A 124 -6.88 -17.90 -26.29
N SER A 125 -5.91 -17.18 -25.71
CA SER A 125 -4.71 -16.73 -26.45
C SER A 125 -3.75 -17.85 -26.82
N GLY A 126 -3.91 -19.03 -26.19
CA GLY A 126 -2.98 -20.15 -26.33
C GLY A 126 -1.71 -20.02 -25.47
N ILE A 127 -1.58 -18.91 -24.69
CA ILE A 127 -0.50 -18.74 -23.71
C ILE A 127 -0.97 -19.42 -22.42
N ALA A 128 -0.34 -20.53 -22.05
CA ALA A 128 -0.71 -21.31 -20.87
C ALA A 128 0.44 -21.39 -19.82
N ASN A 129 1.67 -21.20 -20.27
CA ASN A 129 2.88 -21.33 -19.46
C ASN A 129 3.76 -20.09 -19.61
N PRO A 130 4.65 -19.80 -18.65
CA PRO A 130 5.57 -18.67 -18.73
C PRO A 130 6.41 -18.64 -20.00
N LYS A 131 6.87 -19.79 -20.50
CA LYS A 131 7.67 -19.92 -21.74
C LYS A 131 6.94 -19.45 -22.98
N ASP A 132 5.61 -19.51 -23.03
CA ASP A 132 4.80 -19.08 -24.15
C ASP A 132 4.82 -17.55 -24.33
N LEU A 133 5.41 -16.80 -23.38
CA LEU A 133 5.60 -15.34 -23.47
C LEU A 133 6.72 -14.97 -24.46
N GLU A 134 7.60 -15.88 -24.86
CA GLU A 134 8.62 -15.59 -25.88
C GLU A 134 7.96 -15.21 -27.21
N GLY A 135 8.40 -14.08 -27.79
CA GLY A 135 7.83 -13.49 -29.01
C GLY A 135 6.54 -12.69 -28.79
N LYS A 136 6.06 -12.55 -27.54
CA LYS A 136 4.80 -11.86 -27.22
C LYS A 136 5.02 -10.41 -26.80
N LYS A 137 3.93 -9.63 -26.90
CA LYS A 137 3.86 -8.24 -26.46
C LYS A 137 3.13 -8.17 -25.13
N VAL A 138 3.82 -7.69 -24.08
CA VAL A 138 3.24 -7.49 -22.75
C VAL A 138 3.17 -6.00 -22.45
N ALA A 139 2.01 -5.48 -22.06
CA ALA A 139 1.85 -4.07 -21.73
C ALA A 139 1.86 -3.83 -20.22
N ASP A 140 2.48 -2.74 -19.79
CA ASP A 140 2.42 -2.26 -18.41
C ASP A 140 2.80 -0.76 -18.34
N THR A 141 2.74 -0.15 -17.16
CA THR A 141 3.19 1.23 -16.97
C THR A 141 4.71 1.29 -16.81
N ALA A 142 5.30 2.44 -17.11
CA ALA A 142 6.74 2.65 -16.99
C ALA A 142 7.29 2.50 -15.54
N PHE A 143 6.44 2.68 -14.53
CA PHE A 143 6.80 2.69 -13.12
C PHE A 143 6.29 1.45 -12.35
N SER A 144 5.68 0.49 -13.04
CA SER A 144 5.19 -0.76 -12.45
C SER A 144 6.33 -1.63 -11.90
N ALA A 145 6.03 -2.41 -10.85
CA ALA A 145 6.96 -3.38 -10.31
C ALA A 145 7.07 -4.65 -11.17
N VAL A 146 6.02 -5.02 -11.90
CA VAL A 146 5.99 -6.25 -12.69
C VAL A 146 7.09 -6.29 -13.76
N PRO A 147 7.24 -5.29 -14.66
CA PRO A 147 8.35 -5.29 -15.62
C PRO A 147 9.73 -5.13 -14.92
N LYS A 148 9.77 -4.50 -13.75
CA LYS A 148 11.01 -4.35 -12.96
C LYS A 148 11.48 -5.65 -12.28
N LEU A 149 10.64 -6.64 -12.16
CA LEU A 149 11.00 -7.98 -11.67
C LEU A 149 11.02 -9.03 -12.79
N PHE A 150 10.73 -8.65 -14.03
CA PHE A 150 10.58 -9.60 -15.13
C PHE A 150 11.87 -10.39 -15.41
N GLU A 151 13.04 -9.78 -15.30
CA GLU A 151 14.32 -10.48 -15.48
C GLU A 151 14.50 -11.61 -14.45
N ALA A 152 14.10 -11.39 -13.19
CA ALA A 152 14.12 -12.41 -12.16
C ALA A 152 13.12 -13.53 -12.49
N TYR A 153 11.91 -13.16 -12.93
CA TYR A 153 10.89 -14.10 -13.35
C TYR A 153 11.33 -14.93 -14.56
N ALA A 154 11.85 -14.28 -15.58
CA ALA A 154 12.34 -14.94 -16.79
C ALA A 154 13.45 -15.94 -16.51
N LYS A 155 14.41 -15.56 -15.64
CA LYS A 155 15.48 -16.47 -15.19
C LYS A 155 14.93 -17.68 -14.45
N ALA A 156 13.95 -17.47 -13.55
CA ALA A 156 13.36 -18.57 -12.78
C ALA A 156 12.48 -19.50 -13.63
N ALA A 157 11.85 -18.94 -14.68
CA ALA A 157 10.93 -19.65 -15.60
C ALA A 157 11.62 -20.17 -16.87
N ASP A 158 12.94 -20.02 -17.00
CA ASP A 158 13.70 -20.37 -18.21
C ASP A 158 13.18 -19.68 -19.49
N ILE A 159 12.82 -18.39 -19.38
CA ILE A 159 12.38 -17.53 -20.50
C ILE A 159 13.59 -16.73 -20.99
N ASP A 160 13.73 -16.61 -22.30
CA ASP A 160 14.60 -15.60 -22.91
C ASP A 160 13.91 -14.24 -22.84
N ALA A 161 14.24 -13.44 -21.82
CA ALA A 161 13.61 -12.16 -21.59
C ALA A 161 13.72 -11.18 -22.79
N SER A 162 14.78 -11.31 -23.60
CA SER A 162 15.01 -10.48 -24.78
C SER A 162 13.96 -10.68 -25.88
N LYS A 163 13.25 -11.81 -25.86
CA LYS A 163 12.16 -12.13 -26.81
C LYS A 163 10.81 -11.56 -26.40
N VAL A 164 10.67 -11.02 -25.19
CA VAL A 164 9.42 -10.42 -24.73
C VAL A 164 9.45 -8.91 -25.00
N THR A 165 8.47 -8.42 -25.74
CA THR A 165 8.37 -6.99 -26.05
C THR A 165 7.48 -6.29 -25.04
N TRP A 166 8.03 -5.32 -24.30
CA TRP A 166 7.26 -4.50 -23.38
C TRP A 166 6.67 -3.27 -24.06
N LEU A 167 5.35 -3.07 -23.91
CA LEU A 167 4.61 -1.89 -24.35
C LEU A 167 4.31 -1.00 -23.15
N ILE A 168 4.73 0.25 -23.21
CA ILE A 168 4.41 1.22 -22.15
C ILE A 168 3.06 1.86 -22.42
N ALA A 169 2.16 1.78 -21.44
CA ALA A 169 0.81 2.29 -21.53
C ALA A 169 0.34 2.93 -20.22
N ALA A 170 -0.77 3.67 -20.25
CA ALA A 170 -1.41 4.17 -19.04
C ALA A 170 -2.18 3.04 -18.33
N ALA A 171 -2.22 3.08 -17.00
CA ALA A 171 -2.77 2.01 -16.17
C ALA A 171 -4.23 1.66 -16.50
N ASP A 172 -5.06 2.67 -16.76
CA ASP A 172 -6.47 2.54 -17.10
C ASP A 172 -6.73 1.94 -18.49
N THR A 173 -5.73 1.94 -19.37
CA THR A 173 -5.83 1.35 -20.73
C THR A 173 -5.45 -0.13 -20.77
N LEU A 174 -4.74 -0.65 -19.77
CA LEU A 174 -4.20 -2.02 -19.77
C LEU A 174 -5.28 -3.10 -19.96
N PRO A 175 -6.43 -3.08 -19.23
CA PRO A 175 -7.48 -4.08 -19.43
C PRO A 175 -8.02 -4.08 -20.89
N GLY A 176 -8.18 -2.88 -21.47
CA GLY A 176 -8.61 -2.72 -22.86
C GLY A 176 -7.57 -3.22 -23.86
N MET A 177 -6.28 -3.05 -23.59
CA MET A 177 -5.21 -3.58 -24.45
C MET A 177 -5.23 -5.12 -24.50
N LEU A 178 -5.43 -5.76 -23.35
CA LEU A 178 -5.55 -7.21 -23.25
C LEU A 178 -6.79 -7.73 -23.99
N THR A 179 -7.97 -7.16 -23.71
CA THR A 179 -9.25 -7.65 -24.24
C THR A 179 -9.42 -7.44 -25.74
N THR A 180 -8.75 -6.42 -26.30
CA THR A 180 -8.76 -6.13 -27.77
C THR A 180 -7.60 -6.76 -28.53
N GLY A 181 -6.68 -7.48 -27.84
CA GLY A 181 -5.51 -8.11 -28.47
C GLY A 181 -4.43 -7.12 -28.93
N ARG A 182 -4.42 -5.87 -28.42
CA ARG A 182 -3.33 -4.92 -28.67
C ARG A 182 -2.06 -5.33 -27.93
N ALA A 183 -2.20 -6.06 -26.82
CA ALA A 183 -1.15 -6.75 -26.11
C ALA A 183 -1.57 -8.20 -25.90
N ASP A 184 -0.62 -9.13 -25.99
CA ASP A 184 -0.84 -10.56 -25.72
C ASP A 184 -1.00 -10.84 -24.23
N GLY A 185 -0.37 -10.00 -23.39
CA GLY A 185 -0.49 -10.01 -21.94
C GLY A 185 -0.34 -8.62 -21.35
N ILE A 186 -0.71 -8.49 -20.07
CA ILE A 186 -0.48 -7.26 -19.28
C ILE A 186 0.15 -7.60 -17.95
N GLY A 187 1.08 -6.75 -17.49
CA GLY A 187 1.56 -6.79 -16.12
C GLY A 187 0.47 -6.32 -15.16
N GLN A 188 0.21 -7.09 -14.11
CA GLN A 188 -0.74 -6.74 -13.06
C GLN A 188 -0.42 -7.53 -11.79
N PHE A 189 -0.89 -7.04 -10.66
CA PHE A 189 -0.87 -7.81 -9.42
C PHE A 189 -2.08 -8.75 -9.35
N THR A 190 -1.91 -9.92 -8.75
CA THR A 190 -2.99 -10.90 -8.58
C THR A 190 -4.21 -10.33 -7.86
N VAL A 191 -4.02 -9.32 -7.01
CA VAL A 191 -5.13 -8.59 -6.37
C VAL A 191 -6.04 -7.88 -7.36
N GLY A 192 -5.57 -7.56 -8.57
CA GLY A 192 -6.36 -6.91 -9.63
C GLY A 192 -7.19 -7.87 -10.48
N GLU A 193 -7.17 -9.18 -10.20
CA GLU A 193 -7.93 -10.18 -10.96
C GLU A 193 -9.42 -9.88 -11.08
N PRO A 194 -10.15 -9.47 -10.01
CA PRO A 194 -11.58 -9.17 -10.12
C PRO A 194 -11.90 -8.08 -11.16
N LEU A 195 -11.07 -7.04 -11.24
CA LEU A 195 -11.22 -5.99 -12.24
C LEU A 195 -10.99 -6.54 -13.65
N LEU A 196 -9.93 -7.33 -13.83
CA LEU A 196 -9.60 -7.91 -15.13
C LEU A 196 -10.64 -8.94 -15.58
N ALA A 197 -11.12 -9.78 -14.68
CA ALA A 197 -12.18 -10.75 -14.98
C ALA A 197 -13.47 -10.06 -15.43
N LYS A 198 -13.85 -8.96 -14.75
CA LYS A 198 -15.01 -8.15 -15.15
C LYS A 198 -14.80 -7.50 -16.51
N ALA A 199 -13.62 -6.93 -16.76
CA ALA A 199 -13.32 -6.27 -18.04
C ALA A 199 -13.21 -7.24 -19.21
N ALA A 200 -12.78 -8.48 -18.97
CA ALA A 200 -12.58 -9.50 -20.00
C ALA A 200 -13.86 -10.26 -20.35
N ALA A 201 -14.89 -10.23 -19.50
CA ALA A 201 -16.11 -11.03 -19.68
C ALA A 201 -16.73 -10.87 -21.08
N PRO A 202 -17.19 -11.95 -21.75
CA PRO A 202 -17.27 -13.33 -21.25
C PRO A 202 -15.96 -14.14 -21.34
N LYS A 203 -14.88 -13.57 -21.88
CA LYS A 203 -13.56 -14.20 -21.92
C LYS A 203 -13.00 -14.41 -20.51
N GLN A 204 -12.08 -15.36 -20.38
CA GLN A 204 -11.45 -15.64 -19.09
C GLN A 204 -9.98 -15.22 -19.12
N VAL A 205 -9.51 -14.69 -17.99
CA VAL A 205 -8.10 -14.37 -17.80
C VAL A 205 -7.36 -15.53 -17.12
N LEU A 206 -6.05 -15.62 -17.39
CA LEU A 206 -5.12 -16.53 -16.76
C LEU A 206 -3.96 -15.70 -16.19
N ALA A 207 -3.63 -15.90 -14.93
CA ALA A 207 -2.46 -15.32 -14.30
C ALA A 207 -1.25 -16.25 -14.48
N LEU A 208 -0.15 -15.71 -14.98
CA LEU A 208 1.18 -16.32 -14.92
C LEU A 208 1.90 -15.67 -13.73
N ALA A 209 1.66 -16.21 -12.52
CA ALA A 209 2.13 -15.58 -11.29
C ALA A 209 3.63 -15.83 -11.08
N TYR A 210 4.34 -14.79 -10.66
CA TYR A 210 5.79 -14.87 -10.36
C TYR A 210 6.08 -15.81 -9.20
N ALA A 211 5.15 -15.93 -8.26
CA ALA A 211 5.24 -16.88 -7.15
C ALA A 211 5.31 -18.35 -7.61
N ASP A 212 4.64 -18.69 -8.72
CA ASP A 212 4.54 -20.07 -9.21
C ASP A 212 5.88 -20.64 -9.73
N VAL A 213 6.83 -19.75 -10.06
CA VAL A 213 8.20 -20.12 -10.45
C VAL A 213 9.22 -19.98 -9.30
N GLY A 214 8.73 -19.83 -8.06
CA GLY A 214 9.56 -19.80 -6.87
C GLY A 214 10.14 -18.43 -6.48
N LEU A 215 9.65 -17.34 -7.07
CA LEU A 215 10.01 -16.00 -6.59
C LEU A 215 9.28 -15.71 -5.27
N ASP A 216 9.88 -16.13 -4.17
CA ASP A 216 9.39 -15.89 -2.82
C ASP A 216 10.02 -14.62 -2.25
N LEU A 217 9.42 -13.48 -2.50
CA LEU A 217 9.79 -12.18 -1.96
C LEU A 217 8.57 -11.44 -1.40
N TYR A 218 8.81 -10.43 -0.59
CA TYR A 218 7.76 -9.53 -0.18
C TYR A 218 7.23 -8.73 -1.37
N GLY A 219 5.91 -8.50 -1.41
CA GLY A 219 5.30 -7.52 -2.30
C GLY A 219 5.31 -6.12 -1.68
N ASN A 220 4.15 -5.47 -1.66
CA ASN A 220 4.06 -4.08 -1.24
C ASN A 220 3.96 -3.90 0.28
N GLY A 221 4.59 -2.82 0.73
CA GLY A 221 4.51 -2.34 2.10
C GLY A 221 4.39 -0.83 2.19
N ILE A 222 4.19 -0.36 3.41
CA ILE A 222 4.22 1.06 3.75
C ILE A 222 5.67 1.51 3.76
N ILE A 223 5.94 2.61 3.05
CA ILE A 223 7.28 3.19 2.92
C ILE A 223 7.34 4.60 3.51
N ALA A 224 8.50 4.95 4.07
CA ALA A 224 8.80 6.27 4.58
C ALA A 224 10.28 6.63 4.26
N SER A 225 10.60 7.92 4.18
CA SER A 225 11.99 8.35 3.97
C SER A 225 12.84 8.18 5.23
N ASP A 226 14.16 7.97 5.06
CA ASP A 226 15.11 7.93 6.18
C ASP A 226 15.01 9.19 7.04
N SER A 227 14.70 10.33 6.43
CA SER A 227 14.53 11.62 7.11
C SER A 227 13.37 11.59 8.10
N ILE A 228 12.15 11.20 7.66
CA ILE A 228 10.96 11.19 8.54
C ILE A 228 11.04 10.08 9.59
N ILE A 229 11.62 8.93 9.24
CA ILE A 229 11.90 7.83 10.18
C ILE A 229 12.76 8.32 11.34
N LYS A 230 13.75 9.16 11.07
CA LYS A 230 14.67 9.73 12.07
C LYS A 230 14.06 10.91 12.83
N SER A 231 13.42 11.85 12.11
CA SER A 231 12.96 13.11 12.71
C SER A 231 11.62 13.00 13.42
N ASN A 232 10.72 12.12 12.97
CA ASN A 232 9.39 11.94 13.54
C ASN A 232 8.93 10.46 13.47
N PRO A 233 9.62 9.54 14.14
CA PRO A 233 9.26 8.12 14.15
C PRO A 233 7.88 7.86 14.74
N ASP A 234 7.42 8.70 15.65
CA ASP A 234 6.10 8.58 16.26
C ASP A 234 4.97 8.81 15.26
N LEU A 235 5.09 9.80 14.38
CA LEU A 235 4.14 10.04 13.30
C LEU A 235 4.02 8.81 12.38
N VAL A 236 5.15 8.20 12.01
CA VAL A 236 5.17 7.00 11.17
C VAL A 236 4.48 5.83 11.91
N ARG A 237 4.76 5.64 13.20
CA ARG A 237 4.14 4.57 14.01
C ARG A 237 2.62 4.76 14.12
N ARG A 238 2.15 5.98 14.40
CA ARG A 238 0.72 6.30 14.47
C ARG A 238 0.01 6.02 13.15
N PHE A 239 0.62 6.38 12.02
CA PHE A 239 0.08 6.09 10.69
C PHE A 239 0.00 4.57 10.43
N VAL A 240 1.08 3.83 10.70
CA VAL A 240 1.12 2.37 10.53
C VAL A 240 0.06 1.70 11.42
N THR A 241 -0.05 2.08 12.69
CA THR A 241 -1.04 1.54 13.62
C THR A 241 -2.47 1.72 13.10
N ALA A 242 -2.83 2.93 12.66
CA ALA A 242 -4.16 3.23 12.11
C ALA A 242 -4.41 2.44 10.82
N THR A 243 -3.41 2.35 9.94
CA THR A 243 -3.52 1.61 8.68
C THR A 243 -3.69 0.10 8.92
N MET A 244 -2.93 -0.49 9.84
CA MET A 244 -3.06 -1.92 10.17
C MET A 244 -4.43 -2.24 10.77
N GLN A 245 -5.03 -1.33 11.54
CA GLN A 245 -6.39 -1.48 12.03
C GLN A 245 -7.40 -1.45 10.86
N GLY A 246 -7.24 -0.51 9.92
CA GLY A 246 -8.06 -0.45 8.70
C GLY A 246 -7.92 -1.70 7.83
N LEU A 247 -6.70 -2.24 7.70
CA LEU A 247 -6.43 -3.49 6.99
C LEU A 247 -7.13 -4.68 7.65
N LYS A 248 -7.04 -4.79 8.97
CA LYS A 248 -7.73 -5.85 9.74
C LYS A 248 -9.24 -5.81 9.52
N ASP A 249 -9.85 -4.64 9.61
CA ASP A 249 -11.29 -4.49 9.42
C ASP A 249 -11.72 -4.75 7.98
N ALA A 250 -10.94 -4.27 7.00
CA ALA A 250 -11.22 -4.50 5.59
C ALA A 250 -11.19 -5.99 5.23
N ILE A 251 -10.20 -6.74 5.75
CA ILE A 251 -10.10 -8.19 5.55
C ILE A 251 -11.25 -8.92 6.22
N ALA A 252 -11.69 -8.47 7.40
CA ALA A 252 -12.80 -9.07 8.12
C ALA A 252 -14.14 -8.82 7.42
N ASN A 253 -14.31 -7.68 6.75
CA ASN A 253 -15.54 -7.33 6.02
C ASN A 253 -15.21 -6.70 4.64
N PRO A 254 -14.84 -7.50 3.63
CA PRO A 254 -14.50 -7.01 2.30
C PRO A 254 -15.63 -6.26 1.61
N GLN A 255 -16.90 -6.61 1.87
CA GLN A 255 -18.05 -5.93 1.27
C GLN A 255 -18.20 -4.49 1.79
N GLU A 256 -18.03 -4.27 3.08
CA GLU A 256 -18.00 -2.93 3.68
C GLU A 256 -16.84 -2.13 3.11
N ALA A 257 -15.66 -2.74 3.02
CA ALA A 257 -14.46 -2.09 2.46
C ALA A 257 -14.66 -1.67 1.00
N GLY A 258 -15.29 -2.52 0.17
CA GLY A 258 -15.63 -2.21 -1.21
C GLY A 258 -16.64 -1.06 -1.32
N ALA A 259 -17.67 -1.04 -0.46
CA ALA A 259 -18.65 0.04 -0.40
C ALA A 259 -18.02 1.37 0.02
N ILE A 260 -17.12 1.36 1.01
CA ILE A 260 -16.35 2.54 1.43
C ILE A 260 -15.48 3.04 0.28
N MET A 261 -14.76 2.13 -0.40
CA MET A 261 -13.93 2.51 -1.55
C MET A 261 -14.75 3.21 -2.64
N ASN A 262 -15.90 2.64 -3.03
CA ASN A 262 -16.82 3.24 -4.01
C ASN A 262 -17.41 4.58 -3.52
N LYS A 263 -17.62 4.77 -2.21
CA LYS A 263 -18.08 6.05 -1.65
C LYS A 263 -17.06 7.17 -1.90
N HIS A 264 -15.78 6.89 -1.72
CA HIS A 264 -14.69 7.85 -1.93
C HIS A 264 -14.32 8.00 -3.41
N HIS A 265 -14.42 6.90 -4.18
CA HIS A 265 -14.02 6.83 -5.57
C HIS A 265 -15.10 6.12 -6.39
N ARG A 266 -16.04 6.89 -6.93
CA ARG A 266 -17.22 6.38 -7.67
C ARG A 266 -16.86 5.58 -8.93
N GLU A 267 -15.68 5.81 -9.47
CA GLU A 267 -15.13 5.05 -10.60
C GLU A 267 -14.72 3.62 -10.23
N VAL A 268 -14.53 3.33 -8.95
CA VAL A 268 -14.19 1.99 -8.46
C VAL A 268 -15.47 1.24 -8.08
N ASP A 269 -15.77 0.18 -8.81
CA ASP A 269 -16.94 -0.66 -8.55
C ASP A 269 -16.84 -1.36 -7.17
N ALA A 270 -17.89 -1.31 -6.37
CA ALA A 270 -17.89 -1.81 -5.00
C ALA A 270 -17.63 -3.32 -4.89
N ASP A 271 -18.22 -4.12 -5.80
CA ASP A 271 -18.06 -5.58 -5.78
C ASP A 271 -16.67 -6.01 -6.25
N VAL A 272 -16.13 -5.30 -7.26
CA VAL A 272 -14.72 -5.47 -7.68
C VAL A 272 -13.80 -5.14 -6.51
N ALA A 273 -14.02 -4.01 -5.84
CA ALA A 273 -13.20 -3.59 -4.69
C ALA A 273 -13.29 -4.58 -3.51
N ALA A 274 -14.47 -5.15 -3.26
CA ALA A 274 -14.64 -6.19 -2.27
C ALA A 274 -13.86 -7.46 -2.64
N GLY A 275 -13.90 -7.88 -3.90
CA GLY A 275 -13.13 -9.01 -4.43
C GLY A 275 -11.62 -8.78 -4.29
N GLU A 276 -11.14 -7.62 -4.68
CA GLU A 276 -9.72 -7.23 -4.53
C GLU A 276 -9.30 -7.21 -3.05
N THR A 277 -10.12 -6.64 -2.16
CA THR A 277 -9.84 -6.63 -0.71
C THR A 277 -9.76 -8.04 -0.13
N LYS A 278 -10.61 -8.96 -0.58
CA LYS A 278 -10.56 -10.37 -0.18
C LYS A 278 -9.22 -11.00 -0.57
N ILE A 279 -8.73 -10.73 -1.78
CA ILE A 279 -7.42 -11.24 -2.23
C ILE A 279 -6.30 -10.61 -1.43
N VAL A 280 -6.35 -9.31 -1.09
CA VAL A 280 -5.38 -8.68 -0.17
C VAL A 280 -5.23 -9.50 1.10
N GLY A 281 -6.34 -9.96 1.70
CA GLY A 281 -6.30 -10.81 2.90
C GLY A 281 -5.50 -12.11 2.72
N THR A 282 -5.45 -12.68 1.50
CA THR A 282 -4.68 -13.91 1.22
C THR A 282 -3.16 -13.65 1.08
N LEU A 283 -2.79 -12.40 0.82
CA LEU A 283 -1.39 -11.99 0.66
C LEU A 283 -0.76 -11.50 1.96
N THR A 284 -1.54 -11.21 2.99
CA THR A 284 -1.00 -10.75 4.28
C THR A 284 -0.26 -11.83 5.02
N GLY A 285 0.70 -11.43 5.87
CA GLY A 285 1.39 -12.29 6.82
C GLY A 285 0.78 -12.22 8.22
N GLN A 286 1.27 -13.08 9.10
CA GLN A 286 0.97 -13.02 10.53
C GLN A 286 2.27 -12.97 11.33
N PRO A 287 2.41 -12.03 12.27
CA PRO A 287 1.49 -10.91 12.55
C PRO A 287 1.39 -9.91 11.37
N LEU A 288 0.24 -9.20 11.28
CA LEU A 288 0.04 -8.20 10.22
C LEU A 288 1.12 -7.10 10.29
N GLY A 289 1.67 -6.75 9.14
CA GLY A 289 2.61 -5.63 9.00
C GLY A 289 4.06 -5.96 9.31
N VAL A 290 4.35 -7.09 9.94
CA VAL A 290 5.71 -7.42 10.43
C VAL A 290 6.62 -7.86 9.28
N LEU A 291 7.81 -7.26 9.21
CA LEU A 291 8.90 -7.62 8.30
C LEU A 291 9.92 -8.50 9.01
N ASP A 292 10.37 -9.56 8.35
CA ASP A 292 11.46 -10.42 8.79
C ASP A 292 12.76 -10.09 8.04
N ALA A 293 13.86 -9.90 8.77
CA ALA A 293 15.15 -9.52 8.20
C ALA A 293 15.70 -10.56 7.21
N GLY A 294 15.50 -11.86 7.48
CA GLY A 294 15.95 -12.94 6.62
C GLY A 294 15.22 -12.93 5.29
N ARG A 295 13.91 -12.67 5.29
CA ARG A 295 13.13 -12.55 4.07
C ARG A 295 13.46 -11.27 3.28
N VAL A 296 13.76 -10.15 3.96
CA VAL A 296 14.28 -8.95 3.28
C VAL A 296 15.62 -9.25 2.62
N LYS A 297 16.53 -9.94 3.31
CA LYS A 297 17.80 -10.39 2.73
C LYS A 297 17.59 -11.25 1.49
N LYS A 298 16.69 -12.23 1.55
CA LYS A 298 16.33 -13.08 0.39
C LYS A 298 15.77 -12.26 -0.77
N ALA A 299 14.93 -11.26 -0.50
CA ALA A 299 14.44 -10.35 -1.55
C ALA A 299 15.57 -9.55 -2.22
N ILE A 300 16.55 -9.06 -1.44
CA ILE A 300 17.74 -8.41 -1.96
C ILE A 300 18.54 -9.38 -2.86
N GLU A 301 18.75 -10.60 -2.43
CA GLU A 301 19.46 -11.64 -3.19
C GLU A 301 18.77 -11.97 -4.53
N ILE A 302 17.44 -12.09 -4.54
CA ILE A 302 16.65 -12.32 -5.77
C ILE A 302 16.81 -11.12 -6.73
N VAL A 303 16.64 -9.90 -6.25
CA VAL A 303 16.72 -8.71 -7.08
C VAL A 303 18.15 -8.50 -7.60
N SER A 304 19.17 -8.59 -6.74
CA SER A 304 20.58 -8.43 -7.14
C SER A 304 21.10 -9.58 -8.02
N GLY A 305 20.49 -10.75 -7.92
CA GLY A 305 20.78 -11.89 -8.81
C GLY A 305 20.23 -11.73 -10.23
N ALA A 306 19.22 -10.86 -10.41
CA ALA A 306 18.65 -10.54 -11.72
C ALA A 306 19.18 -9.21 -12.29
N TYR A 307 19.58 -8.28 -11.43
CA TYR A 307 20.03 -6.93 -11.81
C TYR A 307 21.39 -6.62 -11.21
N THR A 308 22.27 -6.00 -11.99
CA THR A 308 23.49 -5.41 -11.46
C THR A 308 23.14 -4.11 -10.74
N LEU A 309 23.20 -4.13 -9.40
CA LEU A 309 23.05 -2.93 -8.59
C LEU A 309 24.37 -2.14 -8.58
N LYS A 310 24.29 -0.80 -8.67
CA LYS A 310 25.47 0.09 -8.62
C LYS A 310 26.07 0.15 -7.22
N PHE A 311 25.23 0.00 -6.19
CA PHE A 311 25.63 0.06 -4.79
C PHE A 311 25.17 -1.21 -4.07
N ALA A 312 25.98 -1.68 -3.13
CA ALA A 312 25.61 -2.76 -2.25
C ALA A 312 24.44 -2.31 -1.35
N VAL A 313 23.51 -3.22 -1.10
CA VAL A 313 22.30 -2.98 -0.30
C VAL A 313 22.23 -4.01 0.80
N THR A 314 21.99 -3.56 2.03
CA THR A 314 21.77 -4.41 3.21
C THR A 314 20.29 -4.41 3.62
N PRO A 315 19.84 -5.36 4.45
CA PRO A 315 18.48 -5.33 4.97
C PRO A 315 18.14 -4.02 5.68
N GLU A 316 19.09 -3.45 6.43
CA GLU A 316 18.94 -2.18 7.18
C GLU A 316 18.73 -0.98 6.25
N ASP A 317 19.19 -1.07 4.98
CA ASP A 317 18.93 -0.06 3.95
C ASP A 317 17.51 -0.13 3.40
N ILE A 318 16.85 -1.29 3.51
CA ILE A 318 15.56 -1.56 2.87
C ILE A 318 14.40 -1.46 3.85
N TYR A 319 14.59 -1.83 5.13
CA TYR A 319 13.50 -1.76 6.09
C TYR A 319 13.94 -1.16 7.43
N ALA A 320 12.99 -0.60 8.15
CA ALA A 320 13.16 -0.10 9.50
C ALA A 320 12.18 -0.86 10.43
N PRO A 321 12.67 -1.60 11.45
CA PRO A 321 11.82 -2.30 12.40
C PRO A 321 11.21 -1.35 13.44
N GLY A 322 10.20 -1.83 14.21
CA GLY A 322 9.65 -1.15 15.37
C GLY A 322 8.53 -0.16 15.09
N PHE A 323 7.90 -0.24 13.92
CA PHE A 323 6.72 0.56 13.56
C PHE A 323 5.41 -0.23 13.62
N VAL A 324 5.47 -1.54 13.73
CA VAL A 324 4.32 -2.45 13.93
C VAL A 324 4.33 -2.91 15.37
N ASN A 325 3.17 -2.82 16.07
CA ASN A 325 2.98 -3.25 17.47
C ASN A 325 2.47 -4.68 17.52
#